data_c7fb247a1d9c44f79928e88477d1f84b
#
_entry.id   c7fb247a1d9c44f79928e88477d1f84b
#
_cell.length_a   1.000
_cell.length_b   1.000
_cell.length_c   1.000
_cell.angle_alpha   90.00
_cell.angle_beta   90.00
_cell.angle_gamma   90.00
#
_symmetry.space_group_name_H-M   'P 1'
#
loop_
_entity.id
_entity.type
_entity.pdbx_description
1 polymer ?
#
loop_
_entity_poly.entity_id
_entity_poly.type
_entity_poly.pdbx_seq_one_letter_code
_entity_poly.pdbx_strand_id
1 'polypeptide(L)'
;DAANGAFIPVFKQMIQEFGGANVILCNTSLENGINHNCGVADLEGRHIVEANELSQEPLCHAEALIRILEEGRRKREQNSEGLTVGLVLDGDGDRCFMPVYDPQKDRIIIIDGDGLAILQLLWLKQNQKTREGQLYLNTVESSLEASRSALKAGCFVKQCAVGDKWILWDALLKAYKWKCNFFRNHINDPEFSRMLLNLENSFKNMEEQSSFD
;
A
#
# COMPACT_ATOMS: atom_id res chain seq x y z
N ASP A 1 7.77 8.39 -8.66
CA ASP A 1 9.13 8.30 -8.13
C ASP A 1 9.49 6.85 -7.88
N ALA A 2 10.53 6.34 -8.55
CA ALA A 2 10.99 4.96 -8.43
C ALA A 2 12.18 4.83 -7.45
N ALA A 3 12.49 5.85 -6.67
CA ALA A 3 13.57 5.87 -5.67
C ALA A 3 14.94 5.41 -6.21
N ASN A 4 15.19 5.57 -7.51
CA ASN A 4 16.33 4.99 -8.22
C ASN A 4 16.48 3.45 -8.03
N GLY A 5 15.36 2.76 -7.79
CA GLY A 5 15.31 1.38 -7.29
C GLY A 5 14.84 0.33 -8.29
N ALA A 6 14.50 -0.83 -7.73
CA ALA A 6 14.19 -2.05 -8.50
C ALA A 6 12.91 -1.94 -9.36
N PHE A 7 11.99 -1.04 -9.03
CA PHE A 7 10.71 -0.88 -9.73
C PHE A 7 10.78 -0.09 -11.05
N ILE A 8 11.92 0.49 -11.40
CA ILE A 8 12.10 1.26 -12.64
C ILE A 8 11.60 0.51 -13.89
N PRO A 9 11.97 -0.76 -14.16
CA PRO A 9 11.49 -1.49 -15.34
C PRO A 9 9.97 -1.69 -15.30
N VAL A 10 9.42 -1.99 -14.12
CA VAL A 10 7.99 -2.24 -13.93
C VAL A 10 7.18 -0.99 -14.26
N PHE A 11 7.57 0.18 -13.74
CA PHE A 11 6.89 1.44 -14.05
C PHE A 11 6.95 1.79 -15.54
N LYS A 12 8.10 1.61 -16.19
CA LYS A 12 8.23 1.85 -17.64
C LYS A 12 7.26 0.96 -18.43
N GLN A 13 7.14 -0.30 -18.07
CA GLN A 13 6.20 -1.23 -18.69
C GLN A 13 4.75 -0.83 -18.42
N MET A 14 4.39 -0.54 -17.16
CA MET A 14 3.03 -0.12 -16.80
C MET A 14 2.58 1.11 -17.58
N ILE A 15 3.42 2.12 -17.73
CA ILE A 15 3.09 3.33 -18.49
C ILE A 15 2.85 3.02 -19.96
N GLN A 16 3.62 2.10 -20.54
CA GLN A 16 3.42 1.66 -21.93
C GLN A 16 2.09 0.92 -22.09
N GLU A 17 1.70 0.08 -21.15
CA GLU A 17 0.48 -0.72 -21.20
C GLU A 17 -0.79 0.09 -20.91
N PHE A 18 -0.75 0.98 -19.92
CA PHE A 18 -1.92 1.76 -19.50
C PHE A 18 -2.20 3.01 -20.33
N GLY A 19 -1.34 3.38 -21.24
CA GLY A 19 -1.41 4.48 -22.22
C GLY A 19 -2.44 5.59 -21.99
N GLY A 20 -2.07 6.84 -22.18
CA GLY A 20 -2.99 7.97 -22.18
C GLY A 20 -3.02 8.82 -20.91
N ALA A 21 -2.33 8.46 -19.84
CA ALA A 21 -2.10 9.36 -18.72
C ALA A 21 -0.85 10.23 -18.95
N ASN A 22 -0.91 11.51 -18.59
CA ASN A 22 0.28 12.35 -18.49
C ASN A 22 1.08 11.90 -17.26
N VAL A 23 2.01 10.98 -17.45
CA VAL A 23 2.86 10.45 -16.38
C VAL A 23 4.28 10.97 -16.53
N ILE A 24 4.81 11.54 -15.47
CA ILE A 24 6.21 11.95 -15.36
C ILE A 24 6.92 10.96 -14.44
N LEU A 25 7.98 10.33 -14.93
CA LEU A 25 8.83 9.47 -14.11
C LEU A 25 9.99 10.27 -13.53
N CYS A 26 10.15 10.18 -12.21
CA CYS A 26 11.26 10.75 -11.47
C CYS A 26 12.14 9.65 -10.88
N ASN A 27 13.40 9.96 -10.63
CA ASN A 27 14.36 9.12 -9.92
C ASN A 27 14.43 7.69 -10.50
N THR A 28 14.85 7.63 -11.77
CA THR A 28 14.89 6.39 -12.56
C THR A 28 16.29 5.97 -12.98
N SER A 29 17.33 6.37 -12.24
CA SER A 29 18.72 6.04 -12.52
C SER A 29 19.39 5.35 -11.34
N LEU A 30 19.75 4.09 -11.48
CA LEU A 30 20.49 3.34 -10.46
C LEU A 30 21.85 3.97 -10.09
N GLU A 31 22.43 4.79 -11.00
CA GLU A 31 23.72 5.45 -10.78
C GLU A 31 23.62 6.55 -9.72
N ASN A 32 22.44 7.13 -9.50
CA ASN A 32 22.22 8.21 -8.53
C ASN A 32 22.09 7.71 -7.08
N GLY A 33 22.15 6.41 -6.85
CA GLY A 33 22.00 5.81 -5.53
C GLY A 33 20.54 5.57 -5.15
N ILE A 34 20.26 4.35 -4.71
CA ILE A 34 18.92 3.93 -4.28
C ILE A 34 18.54 4.70 -3.01
N ASN A 35 17.32 5.25 -2.96
CA ASN A 35 16.78 6.06 -1.85
C ASN A 35 17.63 7.32 -1.52
N HIS A 36 18.52 7.74 -2.40
CA HIS A 36 19.34 8.91 -2.14
C HIS A 36 18.62 10.16 -2.62
N ASN A 37 18.21 11.02 -1.69
CA ASN A 37 17.43 12.25 -1.93
C ASN A 37 16.15 11.99 -2.75
N CYS A 38 15.51 10.84 -2.54
CA CYS A 38 14.30 10.42 -3.26
C CYS A 38 13.60 9.27 -2.53
N GLY A 39 12.38 8.98 -2.95
CA GLY A 39 11.62 7.86 -2.44
C GLY A 39 10.90 8.15 -1.12
N VAL A 40 10.37 7.10 -0.52
CA VAL A 40 9.56 7.16 0.70
C VAL A 40 10.32 7.72 1.89
N ALA A 41 11.63 7.48 1.99
CA ALA A 41 12.44 7.90 3.13
C ALA A 41 12.38 9.42 3.41
N ASP A 42 12.25 10.24 2.36
CA ASP A 42 12.13 11.71 2.49
C ASP A 42 10.74 12.14 3.01
N LEU A 43 9.76 11.25 2.96
CA LEU A 43 8.35 11.52 3.28
C LEU A 43 7.91 10.92 4.62
N GLU A 44 8.70 10.05 5.22
CA GLU A 44 8.34 9.39 6.48
C GLU A 44 8.03 10.41 7.59
N GLY A 45 6.91 10.17 8.29
CA GLY A 45 6.43 11.05 9.36
C GLY A 45 5.83 12.38 8.91
N ARG A 46 5.75 12.64 7.60
CA ARG A 46 5.14 13.85 7.05
C ARG A 46 3.72 13.56 6.59
N HIS A 47 2.79 14.43 6.95
CA HIS A 47 1.41 14.40 6.47
C HIS A 47 1.09 15.57 5.54
N ILE A 48 1.83 16.66 5.68
CA ILE A 48 1.68 17.88 4.89
C ILE A 48 3.08 18.40 4.58
N VAL A 49 3.26 18.89 3.35
CA VAL A 49 4.45 19.62 2.91
C VAL A 49 3.98 20.97 2.35
N GLU A 50 4.39 22.05 2.99
CA GLU A 50 4.08 23.39 2.53
C GLU A 50 5.01 23.76 1.35
N ALA A 51 4.52 24.59 0.44
CA ALA A 51 5.25 24.93 -0.79
C ALA A 51 6.65 25.55 -0.54
N ASN A 52 6.84 26.29 0.55
CA ASN A 52 8.11 26.90 0.92
C ASN A 52 9.13 25.88 1.46
N GLU A 53 8.71 24.74 1.96
CA GLU A 53 9.62 23.68 2.44
C GLU A 53 10.39 23.03 1.27
N LEU A 54 9.82 23.03 0.06
CA LEU A 54 10.45 22.45 -1.14
C LEU A 54 11.61 23.28 -1.69
N SER A 55 11.86 24.48 -1.15
CA SER A 55 13.06 25.29 -1.44
C SER A 55 14.14 25.19 -0.38
N GLN A 56 13.94 24.32 0.62
CA GLN A 56 14.82 24.19 1.79
C GLN A 56 15.22 22.72 2.00
N GLU A 57 16.37 22.52 2.67
CA GLU A 57 16.76 21.18 3.12
C GLU A 57 15.77 20.65 4.16
N PRO A 58 15.47 19.33 4.16
CA PRO A 58 16.00 18.30 3.23
C PRO A 58 15.20 18.14 1.93
N LEU A 59 14.10 18.84 1.72
CA LEU A 59 13.13 18.58 0.64
C LEU A 59 13.47 19.28 -0.69
N CYS A 60 14.49 20.14 -0.74
CA CYS A 60 14.88 20.80 -1.99
C CYS A 60 15.37 19.83 -3.08
N HIS A 61 15.63 18.59 -2.73
CA HIS A 61 16.01 17.53 -3.66
C HIS A 61 14.84 16.57 -4.02
N ALA A 62 13.69 16.70 -3.37
CA ALA A 62 12.54 15.84 -3.58
C ALA A 62 11.84 16.12 -4.92
N GLU A 63 12.45 15.67 -6.03
CA GLU A 63 11.99 15.96 -7.41
C GLU A 63 10.51 15.65 -7.61
N ALA A 64 10.03 14.52 -7.10
CA ALA A 64 8.62 14.15 -7.26
C ALA A 64 7.68 15.18 -6.62
N LEU A 65 7.98 15.69 -5.42
CA LEU A 65 7.15 16.71 -4.75
C LEU A 65 7.21 18.05 -5.49
N ILE A 66 8.39 18.45 -5.96
CA ILE A 66 8.56 19.66 -6.75
C ILE A 66 7.70 19.59 -8.00
N ARG A 67 7.76 18.49 -8.74
CA ARG A 67 6.93 18.27 -9.93
C ARG A 67 5.44 18.29 -9.65
N ILE A 68 5.00 17.69 -8.55
CA ILE A 68 3.59 17.70 -8.13
C ILE A 68 3.12 19.13 -7.84
N LEU A 69 3.93 19.92 -7.15
CA LEU A 69 3.61 21.31 -6.86
C LEU A 69 3.53 22.16 -8.14
N GLU A 70 4.52 22.04 -9.02
CA GLU A 70 4.58 22.77 -10.30
C GLU A 70 3.37 22.43 -11.19
N GLU A 71 3.10 21.14 -11.41
CA GLU A 71 1.98 20.69 -12.23
C GLU A 71 0.63 21.03 -11.59
N GLY A 72 0.52 20.93 -10.27
CA GLY A 72 -0.67 21.32 -9.54
C GLY A 72 -0.99 22.81 -9.69
N ARG A 73 0.01 23.68 -9.56
CA ARG A 73 -0.12 25.13 -9.79
C ARG A 73 -0.49 25.44 -11.22
N ARG A 74 0.17 24.80 -12.19
CA ARG A 74 -0.13 24.98 -13.62
C ARG A 74 -1.58 24.64 -13.94
N LYS A 75 -2.10 23.50 -13.42
CA LYS A 75 -3.52 23.12 -13.62
C LYS A 75 -4.47 24.11 -12.94
N ARG A 76 -4.14 24.57 -11.73
CA ARG A 76 -4.95 25.57 -11.02
C ARG A 76 -5.04 26.89 -11.81
N GLU A 77 -3.94 27.38 -12.36
CA GLU A 77 -3.89 28.60 -13.18
C GLU A 77 -4.70 28.46 -14.47
N GLN A 78 -4.72 27.27 -15.06
CA GLN A 78 -5.48 26.96 -16.26
C GLN A 78 -6.95 26.61 -15.99
N ASN A 79 -7.40 26.66 -14.74
CA ASN A 79 -8.72 26.15 -14.32
C ASN A 79 -9.00 24.73 -14.84
N SER A 80 -7.98 23.90 -14.96
CA SER A 80 -8.08 22.54 -15.46
C SER A 80 -8.60 21.61 -14.38
N GLU A 81 -9.58 20.79 -14.72
CA GLU A 81 -10.09 19.76 -13.80
C GLU A 81 -9.10 18.60 -13.63
N GLY A 82 -9.23 17.91 -12.52
CA GLY A 82 -8.49 16.70 -12.19
C GLY A 82 -7.44 16.88 -11.11
N LEU A 83 -7.06 15.76 -10.50
CA LEU A 83 -6.07 15.72 -9.45
C LEU A 83 -4.65 15.72 -10.02
N THR A 84 -3.72 16.31 -9.27
CA THR A 84 -2.29 16.10 -9.46
C THR A 84 -1.79 15.27 -8.29
N VAL A 85 -1.36 14.05 -8.61
CA VAL A 85 -0.94 13.05 -7.62
C VAL A 85 0.38 12.44 -8.04
N GLY A 86 1.15 11.96 -7.07
CA GLY A 86 2.33 11.14 -7.29
C GLY A 86 2.18 9.76 -6.66
N LEU A 87 3.02 8.83 -7.08
CA LEU A 87 3.31 7.60 -6.38
C LEU A 87 4.80 7.60 -6.10
N VAL A 88 5.16 7.49 -4.83
CA VAL A 88 6.55 7.50 -4.37
C VAL A 88 6.82 6.17 -3.71
N LEU A 89 7.73 5.41 -4.28
CA LEU A 89 8.16 4.11 -3.75
C LEU A 89 9.46 4.24 -2.97
N ASP A 90 9.82 3.21 -2.26
CA ASP A 90 11.19 3.00 -1.79
C ASP A 90 12.00 2.12 -2.77
N GLY A 91 13.26 1.84 -2.43
CA GLY A 91 14.20 1.25 -3.37
C GLY A 91 13.90 -0.16 -3.84
N ASP A 92 13.27 -0.98 -3.02
CA ASP A 92 12.81 -2.34 -3.36
C ASP A 92 11.32 -2.38 -3.72
N GLY A 93 10.59 -1.26 -3.49
CA GLY A 93 9.22 -1.07 -3.93
C GLY A 93 8.15 -1.74 -3.07
N ASP A 94 8.48 -2.08 -1.82
CA ASP A 94 7.52 -2.68 -0.87
C ASP A 94 6.70 -1.61 -0.13
N ARG A 95 7.17 -0.36 -0.09
CA ARG A 95 6.45 0.80 0.47
C ARG A 95 6.03 1.77 -0.61
N CYS A 96 4.85 2.36 -0.44
CA CYS A 96 4.32 3.36 -1.36
C CYS A 96 3.60 4.47 -0.60
N PHE A 97 3.95 5.72 -0.91
CA PHE A 97 3.21 6.90 -0.47
C PHE A 97 2.59 7.61 -1.67
N MET A 98 1.49 8.32 -1.43
CA MET A 98 0.80 9.09 -2.45
C MET A 98 0.72 10.57 -2.06
N PRO A 99 1.67 11.41 -2.50
CA PRO A 99 1.55 12.84 -2.41
C PRO A 99 0.46 13.37 -3.36
N VAL A 100 -0.37 14.29 -2.86
CA VAL A 100 -1.50 14.89 -3.57
C VAL A 100 -1.44 16.40 -3.44
N TYR A 101 -1.51 17.13 -4.54
CA TYR A 101 -1.59 18.59 -4.50
C TYR A 101 -2.95 19.09 -3.99
N ASP A 102 -2.94 19.95 -2.98
CA ASP A 102 -4.11 20.67 -2.46
C ASP A 102 -4.17 22.07 -3.08
N PRO A 103 -5.06 22.31 -4.08
CA PRO A 103 -5.12 23.59 -4.77
C PRO A 103 -5.67 24.72 -3.91
N GLN A 104 -6.39 24.43 -2.83
CA GLN A 104 -6.98 25.44 -1.96
C GLN A 104 -5.94 26.09 -1.05
N LYS A 105 -4.95 25.30 -0.62
CA LYS A 105 -3.92 25.74 0.34
C LYS A 105 -2.52 25.83 -0.28
N ASP A 106 -2.38 25.51 -1.56
CA ASP A 106 -1.12 25.50 -2.30
C ASP A 106 -0.02 24.70 -1.61
N ARG A 107 -0.34 23.46 -1.26
CA ARG A 107 0.53 22.56 -0.51
C ARG A 107 0.37 21.12 -1.00
N ILE A 108 1.16 20.20 -0.47
CA ILE A 108 1.06 18.77 -0.78
C ILE A 108 0.59 18.03 0.48
N ILE A 109 -0.40 17.18 0.33
CA ILE A 109 -0.84 16.24 1.35
C ILE A 109 -0.18 14.90 1.06
N ILE A 110 0.46 14.30 2.06
CA ILE A 110 1.09 12.98 1.95
C ILE A 110 0.15 11.92 2.51
N ILE A 111 -0.25 10.99 1.67
CA ILE A 111 -1.01 9.81 2.05
C ILE A 111 -0.04 8.65 2.14
N ASP A 112 0.17 8.14 3.33
CA ASP A 112 1.06 7.02 3.62
C ASP A 112 0.43 5.65 3.29
N GLY A 113 1.13 4.56 3.57
CA GLY A 113 0.67 3.20 3.29
C GLY A 113 -0.65 2.85 3.98
N ASP A 114 -0.83 3.27 5.23
CA ASP A 114 -2.08 3.07 5.97
C ASP A 114 -3.26 3.82 5.33
N GLY A 115 -3.03 5.09 4.94
CA GLY A 115 -4.01 5.89 4.23
C GLY A 115 -4.38 5.29 2.88
N LEU A 116 -3.40 4.79 2.12
CA LEU A 116 -3.62 4.11 0.84
C LEU A 116 -4.43 2.83 1.01
N ALA A 117 -4.14 2.01 2.02
CA ALA A 117 -4.89 0.79 2.31
C ALA A 117 -6.36 1.11 2.61
N ILE A 118 -6.64 2.17 3.37
CA ILE A 118 -8.01 2.61 3.66
C ILE A 118 -8.70 3.17 2.42
N LEU A 119 -8.03 3.94 1.58
CA LEU A 119 -8.59 4.41 0.31
C LEU A 119 -8.98 3.24 -0.61
N GLN A 120 -8.12 2.22 -0.73
CA GLN A 120 -8.42 1.01 -1.48
C GLN A 120 -9.64 0.27 -0.91
N LEU A 121 -9.71 0.13 0.41
CA LEU A 121 -10.84 -0.51 1.09
C LEU A 121 -12.15 0.24 0.83
N LEU A 122 -12.16 1.56 0.95
CA LEU A 122 -13.33 2.40 0.69
C LEU A 122 -13.77 2.29 -0.78
N TRP A 123 -12.82 2.27 -1.71
CA TRP A 123 -13.11 2.08 -3.13
C TRP A 123 -13.73 0.70 -3.40
N LEU A 124 -13.16 -0.37 -2.82
CA LEU A 124 -13.70 -1.72 -2.93
C LEU A 124 -15.13 -1.79 -2.38
N LYS A 125 -15.39 -1.16 -1.23
CA LYS A 125 -16.70 -1.10 -0.62
C LYS A 125 -17.71 -0.35 -1.48
N GLN A 126 -17.35 0.83 -1.99
CA GLN A 126 -18.21 1.63 -2.86
C GLN A 126 -18.56 0.89 -4.16
N ASN A 127 -17.65 0.10 -4.69
CA ASN A 127 -17.86 -0.70 -5.90
C ASN A 127 -18.44 -2.10 -5.62
N GLN A 128 -18.93 -2.36 -4.42
CA GLN A 128 -19.52 -3.65 -4.01
C GLN A 128 -18.59 -4.86 -4.22
N LYS A 129 -17.28 -4.63 -4.16
CA LYS A 129 -16.24 -5.67 -4.30
C LYS A 129 -15.78 -6.24 -2.95
N THR A 130 -16.32 -5.72 -1.85
CA THR A 130 -16.08 -6.26 -0.50
C THR A 130 -17.05 -7.39 -0.21
N ARG A 131 -16.61 -8.36 0.61
CA ARG A 131 -17.44 -9.45 1.14
C ARG A 131 -17.61 -9.24 2.65
N GLU A 132 -18.71 -9.72 3.19
CA GLU A 132 -18.90 -9.75 4.64
C GLU A 132 -17.76 -10.54 5.30
N GLY A 133 -17.19 -10.01 6.38
CA GLY A 133 -16.05 -10.63 7.07
C GLY A 133 -14.73 -10.57 6.30
N GLN A 134 -14.59 -9.66 5.33
CA GLN A 134 -13.31 -9.44 4.66
C GLN A 134 -12.22 -9.14 5.70
N LEU A 135 -11.09 -9.82 5.56
CA LEU A 135 -9.95 -9.62 6.43
C LEU A 135 -9.15 -8.39 6.02
N TYR A 136 -8.92 -7.50 6.97
CA TYR A 136 -7.92 -6.43 6.89
C TYR A 136 -6.74 -6.81 7.78
N LEU A 137 -5.58 -6.96 7.19
CA LEU A 137 -4.34 -7.25 7.89
C LEU A 137 -3.44 -6.02 7.88
N ASN A 138 -2.90 -5.70 9.05
CA ASN A 138 -1.84 -4.70 9.18
C ASN A 138 -0.83 -5.15 10.24
N THR A 139 0.28 -4.44 10.33
CA THR A 139 1.30 -4.72 11.34
C THR A 139 1.03 -3.95 12.63
N VAL A 140 1.74 -4.30 13.69
CA VAL A 140 1.68 -3.58 14.98
C VAL A 140 2.22 -2.14 14.88
N GLU A 141 2.95 -1.81 13.83
CA GLU A 141 3.43 -0.45 13.55
C GLU A 141 2.40 0.42 12.80
N SER A 142 1.39 -0.21 12.22
CA SER A 142 0.33 0.51 11.50
C SER A 142 -0.51 1.36 12.42
N SER A 143 -1.06 2.44 11.89
CA SER A 143 -1.92 3.37 12.60
C SER A 143 -3.17 2.67 13.18
N LEU A 144 -3.47 2.95 14.45
CA LEU A 144 -4.73 2.52 15.08
C LEU A 144 -5.96 3.07 14.34
N GLU A 145 -5.84 4.22 13.71
CA GLU A 145 -6.95 4.82 12.95
C GLU A 145 -7.23 4.03 11.66
N ALA A 146 -6.20 3.44 11.02
CA ALA A 146 -6.39 2.52 9.91
C ALA A 146 -7.20 1.28 10.34
N SER A 147 -6.84 0.66 11.46
CA SER A 147 -7.58 -0.47 12.03
C SER A 147 -9.04 -0.10 12.37
N ARG A 148 -9.26 1.07 13.00
CA ARG A 148 -10.61 1.56 13.31
C ARG A 148 -11.45 1.82 12.06
N SER A 149 -10.85 2.39 11.03
CA SER A 149 -11.51 2.66 9.76
C SER A 149 -11.90 1.37 9.05
N ALA A 150 -11.05 0.35 9.09
CA ALA A 150 -11.35 -0.97 8.55
C ALA A 150 -12.49 -1.66 9.31
N LEU A 151 -12.52 -1.57 10.65
CA LEU A 151 -13.64 -2.05 11.47
C LEU A 151 -14.96 -1.34 11.12
N LYS A 152 -14.96 -0.02 11.00
CA LYS A 152 -16.14 0.77 10.59
C LYS A 152 -16.59 0.40 9.17
N ALA A 153 -15.67 -0.01 8.30
CA ALA A 153 -15.99 -0.52 6.97
C ALA A 153 -16.58 -1.93 6.96
N GLY A 154 -16.63 -2.63 8.11
CA GLY A 154 -17.19 -3.97 8.26
C GLY A 154 -16.16 -5.08 8.04
N CYS A 155 -14.87 -4.79 8.11
CA CYS A 155 -13.82 -5.79 8.02
C CYS A 155 -13.58 -6.47 9.36
N PHE A 156 -13.11 -7.71 9.30
CA PHE A 156 -12.43 -8.35 10.40
C PHE A 156 -10.98 -7.88 10.41
N VAL A 157 -10.53 -7.24 11.49
CA VAL A 157 -9.18 -6.68 11.58
C VAL A 157 -8.28 -7.62 12.38
N LYS A 158 -7.09 -7.91 11.86
CA LYS A 158 -6.04 -8.62 12.58
C LYS A 158 -4.72 -7.87 12.41
N GLN A 159 -4.00 -7.69 13.53
CA GLN A 159 -2.64 -7.19 13.51
C GLN A 159 -1.66 -8.36 13.60
N CYS A 160 -0.56 -8.26 12.88
CA CYS A 160 0.54 -9.21 12.89
C CYS A 160 1.86 -8.52 13.22
N ALA A 161 2.91 -9.29 13.41
CA ALA A 161 4.26 -8.75 13.56
C ALA A 161 4.72 -8.01 12.30
N VAL A 162 5.74 -7.17 12.45
CA VAL A 162 6.32 -6.40 11.33
C VAL A 162 7.04 -7.34 10.36
N GLY A 163 6.77 -7.13 9.07
CA GLY A 163 7.37 -7.83 7.95
C GLY A 163 6.35 -8.59 7.10
N ASP A 164 6.54 -8.54 5.79
CA ASP A 164 5.64 -9.11 4.78
C ASP A 164 5.36 -10.58 4.96
N LYS A 165 6.34 -11.34 5.44
CA LYS A 165 6.19 -12.76 5.73
C LYS A 165 5.06 -13.04 6.72
N TRP A 166 4.84 -12.17 7.70
CA TRP A 166 3.79 -12.35 8.71
C TRP A 166 2.41 -11.99 8.16
N ILE A 167 2.32 -10.93 7.36
CA ILE A 167 1.10 -10.56 6.65
C ILE A 167 0.69 -11.69 5.70
N LEU A 168 1.64 -12.19 4.89
CA LEU A 168 1.39 -13.29 3.97
C LEU A 168 0.98 -14.58 4.70
N TRP A 169 1.65 -14.91 5.81
CA TRP A 169 1.33 -16.06 6.64
C TRP A 169 -0.11 -16.02 7.16
N ASP A 170 -0.52 -14.91 7.75
CA ASP A 170 -1.87 -14.74 8.27
C ASP A 170 -2.94 -14.77 7.17
N ALA A 171 -2.66 -14.17 6.02
CA ALA A 171 -3.53 -14.22 4.86
C ALA A 171 -3.71 -15.66 4.34
N LEU A 172 -2.62 -16.42 4.23
CA LEU A 172 -2.63 -17.82 3.80
C LEU A 172 -3.37 -18.72 4.79
N LEU A 173 -3.15 -18.54 6.08
CA LEU A 173 -3.88 -19.30 7.12
C LEU A 173 -5.39 -19.05 7.03
N LYS A 174 -5.81 -17.80 6.84
CA LYS A 174 -7.24 -17.48 6.68
C LYS A 174 -7.82 -18.13 5.44
N ALA A 175 -7.12 -18.05 4.30
CA ALA A 175 -7.54 -18.68 3.05
C ALA A 175 -7.58 -20.20 3.17
N TYR A 176 -6.60 -20.79 3.87
CA TYR A 176 -6.56 -22.23 4.13
C TYR A 176 -7.74 -22.69 5.00
N LYS A 177 -7.99 -22.04 6.15
CA LYS A 177 -9.12 -22.33 7.02
C LYS A 177 -10.46 -22.23 6.28
N TRP A 178 -10.60 -21.24 5.40
CA TRP A 178 -11.80 -21.13 4.55
C TRP A 178 -11.94 -22.31 3.58
N LYS A 179 -10.84 -22.71 2.90
CA LYS A 179 -10.86 -23.86 1.98
C LYS A 179 -11.18 -25.16 2.70
N CYS A 180 -10.58 -25.39 3.85
CA CYS A 180 -10.86 -26.59 4.65
C CYS A 180 -12.33 -26.68 5.06
N ASN A 181 -12.91 -25.59 5.53
CA ASN A 181 -14.34 -25.54 5.86
C ASN A 181 -15.24 -25.76 4.64
N PHE A 182 -14.88 -25.16 3.50
CA PHE A 182 -15.61 -25.36 2.26
C PHE A 182 -15.61 -26.85 1.86
N PHE A 183 -14.44 -27.48 1.84
CA PHE A 183 -14.32 -28.90 1.46
C PHE A 183 -15.02 -29.83 2.46
N ARG A 184 -14.92 -29.56 3.76
CA ARG A 184 -15.60 -30.34 4.79
C ARG A 184 -17.13 -30.36 4.61
N ASN A 185 -17.69 -29.24 4.16
CA ASN A 185 -19.12 -29.09 3.96
C ASN A 185 -19.62 -29.61 2.60
N HIS A 186 -18.73 -29.83 1.63
CA HIS A 186 -19.12 -30.16 0.26
C HIS A 186 -18.61 -31.53 -0.25
N ILE A 187 -17.67 -32.15 0.46
CA ILE A 187 -17.06 -33.41 0.07
C ILE A 187 -17.36 -34.47 1.16
N ASN A 188 -18.21 -35.40 0.84
CA ASN A 188 -18.64 -36.48 1.75
C ASN A 188 -17.74 -37.73 1.54
N ASP A 189 -16.43 -37.59 1.62
CA ASP A 189 -15.43 -38.64 1.47
C ASP A 189 -14.67 -38.82 2.78
N PRO A 190 -14.71 -40.01 3.42
CA PRO A 190 -14.04 -40.27 4.68
C PRO A 190 -12.51 -40.19 4.61
N GLU A 191 -11.90 -40.56 3.49
CA GLU A 191 -10.44 -40.50 3.32
C GLU A 191 -9.98 -39.06 3.14
N PHE A 192 -10.69 -38.26 2.38
CA PHE A 192 -10.47 -36.85 2.20
C PHE A 192 -10.66 -36.09 3.52
N SER A 193 -11.69 -36.43 4.30
CA SER A 193 -11.93 -35.83 5.62
C SER A 193 -10.78 -36.10 6.59
N ARG A 194 -10.21 -37.33 6.56
CA ARG A 194 -9.02 -37.67 7.36
C ARG A 194 -7.76 -36.89 6.92
N MET A 195 -7.57 -36.72 5.61
CA MET A 195 -6.48 -35.89 5.07
C MET A 195 -6.61 -34.43 5.51
N LEU A 196 -7.80 -33.85 5.44
CA LEU A 196 -8.07 -32.48 5.90
C LEU A 196 -7.76 -32.32 7.39
N LEU A 197 -8.18 -33.27 8.22
CA LEU A 197 -7.92 -33.25 9.66
C LEU A 197 -6.42 -33.29 9.98
N ASN A 198 -5.65 -34.09 9.25
CA ASN A 198 -4.21 -34.17 9.42
C ASN A 198 -3.52 -32.86 9.03
N LEU A 199 -3.96 -32.23 7.94
CA LEU A 199 -3.46 -30.92 7.51
C LEU A 199 -3.80 -29.82 8.53
N GLU A 200 -5.01 -29.81 9.08
CA GLU A 200 -5.43 -28.86 10.11
C GLU A 200 -4.59 -29.00 11.39
N ASN A 201 -4.32 -30.22 11.83
CA ASN A 201 -3.49 -30.47 12.98
C ASN A 201 -2.03 -30.00 12.74
N SER A 202 -1.51 -30.20 11.53
CA SER A 202 -0.19 -29.72 11.16
C SER A 202 -0.11 -28.18 11.20
N PHE A 203 -1.15 -27.49 10.73
CA PHE A 203 -1.22 -26.03 10.79
C PHE A 203 -1.40 -25.50 12.22
N LYS A 204 -2.20 -26.15 13.06
CA LYS A 204 -2.30 -25.79 14.49
C LYS A 204 -0.97 -25.88 15.19
N ASN A 205 -0.23 -26.95 14.97
CA ASN A 205 1.11 -27.11 15.55
C ASN A 205 2.09 -26.02 15.09
N MET A 206 1.99 -25.57 13.83
CA MET A 206 2.78 -24.45 13.33
C MET A 206 2.34 -23.10 13.91
N GLU A 207 1.03 -22.86 14.10
CA GLU A 207 0.51 -21.66 14.78
C GLU A 207 1.00 -21.59 16.24
N GLU A 208 0.99 -22.71 16.95
CA GLU A 208 1.47 -22.78 18.33
C GLU A 208 2.99 -22.54 18.42
N GLN A 209 3.77 -23.06 17.47
CA GLN A 209 5.21 -22.82 17.40
C GLN A 209 5.55 -21.36 17.04
N SER A 210 4.77 -20.70 16.18
CA SER A 210 5.00 -19.31 15.81
C SER A 210 4.55 -18.28 16.84
N SER A 211 3.83 -18.69 17.88
CA SER A 211 3.41 -17.83 18.98
C SER A 211 4.42 -17.72 20.13
N PHE A 212 5.55 -18.44 20.05
CA PHE A 212 6.61 -18.46 21.08
C PHE A 212 7.90 -17.75 20.66
N ASP A 213 7.99 -17.22 19.44
CA ASP A 213 9.09 -16.37 18.96
C ASP A 213 8.65 -14.89 18.85
#